data_fbc24d4943f4b76bb008f350f9fac6c4
#
_entry.id   fbc24d4943f4b76bb008f350f9fac6c4
#
_cell.length_a   1.000
_cell.length_b   1.000
_cell.length_c   1.000
_cell.angle_alpha   90.00
_cell.angle_beta   90.00
_cell.angle_gamma   90.00
#
_symmetry.space_group_name_H-M   'P 1'
#
loop_
_entity.id
_entity.type
_entity.pdbx_description
1 polymer ?
#
loop_
_entity_poly.entity_id
_entity_poly.type
_entity_poly.pdbx_seq_one_letter_code
_entity_poly.pdbx_strand_id
1 'polypeptide(L)'
;CIRDRKYAFRKYKIKSVENNHTHLSPEELGKIESLELGGRFTKLEKTKDAFLFCCYAGLRYSDFTNLSPENIVKMHQETWLIYKSVKTNTEVRLPLYLLFEGKGIEVLNKYQDDLADFFKLRDNSNVNKELLIIAKLSGLNKRISFHTARHTNATLLIYSGVNITTVQ
;
A
#
# COMPACT_ATOMS: atom_id res chain seq x y z
N CYS A 1 -15.77 23.76 -50.00
CA CYS A 1 -16.56 24.06 -48.80
C CYS A 1 -16.18 23.09 -47.71
N ILE A 2 -15.34 23.52 -46.75
CA ILE A 2 -15.01 22.73 -45.54
C ILE A 2 -16.14 22.96 -44.58
N ARG A 3 -17.01 21.93 -44.43
CA ARG A 3 -18.05 21.93 -43.40
C ARG A 3 -17.39 21.95 -42.03
N ASP A 4 -17.61 23.02 -41.28
CA ASP A 4 -17.23 23.23 -39.90
C ASP A 4 -17.71 22.04 -39.04
N ARG A 5 -16.78 21.12 -38.75
CA ARG A 5 -17.07 20.03 -37.79
C ARG A 5 -17.18 20.68 -36.44
N LYS A 6 -18.39 20.91 -35.97
CA LYS A 6 -18.65 21.31 -34.57
C LYS A 6 -18.02 20.25 -33.67
N TYR A 7 -16.87 20.55 -33.06
CA TYR A 7 -16.29 19.71 -32.04
C TYR A 7 -17.28 19.63 -30.87
N ALA A 8 -17.91 18.48 -30.69
CA ALA A 8 -18.91 18.25 -29.65
C ALA A 8 -18.39 18.57 -28.23
N PHE A 9 -17.07 18.54 -28.03
CA PHE A 9 -16.40 18.77 -26.75
C PHE A 9 -15.92 20.22 -26.53
N ARG A 10 -16.19 21.16 -27.42
CA ARG A 10 -15.71 22.56 -27.32
C ARG A 10 -16.21 23.29 -26.05
N LYS A 11 -17.28 22.81 -25.40
CA LYS A 11 -17.86 23.34 -24.17
C LYS A 11 -17.60 22.46 -22.94
N TYR A 12 -16.87 21.36 -23.10
CA TYR A 12 -16.59 20.46 -21.97
C TYR A 12 -15.42 21.00 -21.15
N LYS A 13 -15.73 21.67 -20.06
CA LYS A 13 -14.73 22.02 -19.04
C LYS A 13 -14.44 20.76 -18.23
N ILE A 14 -13.25 20.21 -18.40
CA ILE A 14 -12.72 19.17 -17.50
C ILE A 14 -12.62 19.84 -16.11
N LYS A 15 -13.52 19.48 -15.21
CA LYS A 15 -13.35 19.83 -13.80
C LYS A 15 -12.21 18.96 -13.27
N SER A 16 -11.00 19.53 -13.19
CA SER A 16 -9.93 18.94 -12.40
C SER A 16 -10.38 19.03 -10.95
N VAL A 17 -10.88 17.93 -10.40
CA VAL A 17 -11.03 17.81 -8.96
C VAL A 17 -9.60 17.55 -8.45
N GLU A 18 -9.02 18.49 -7.72
CA GLU A 18 -7.83 18.24 -6.93
C GLU A 18 -8.18 17.16 -5.91
N ASN A 19 -7.91 15.93 -6.25
CA ASN A 19 -7.99 14.82 -5.32
C ASN A 19 -6.76 14.92 -4.39
N ASN A 20 -6.93 15.56 -3.25
CA ASN A 20 -5.96 15.52 -2.17
C ASN A 20 -5.88 14.08 -1.63
N HIS A 21 -5.07 13.27 -2.29
CA HIS A 21 -4.81 11.90 -1.85
C HIS A 21 -4.02 11.94 -0.55
N THR A 22 -4.63 11.45 0.53
CA THR A 22 -3.95 11.33 1.82
C THR A 22 -2.80 10.33 1.70
N HIS A 23 -1.61 10.76 2.05
CA HIS A 23 -0.41 9.93 2.19
C HIS A 23 0.23 10.21 3.54
N LEU A 24 1.13 9.34 3.97
CA LEU A 24 1.94 9.52 5.18
C LEU A 24 3.33 10.03 4.80
N SER A 25 3.84 10.98 5.59
CA SER A 25 5.26 11.33 5.55
C SER A 25 6.11 10.21 6.17
N PRO A 26 7.43 10.16 5.91
CA PRO A 26 8.31 9.21 6.58
C PRO A 26 8.21 9.25 8.12
N GLU A 27 8.08 10.45 8.69
CA GLU A 27 7.92 10.65 10.13
C GLU A 27 6.60 10.09 10.65
N GLU A 28 5.51 10.30 9.92
CA GLU A 28 4.19 9.77 10.26
C GLU A 28 4.15 8.24 10.15
N LEU A 29 4.81 7.68 9.12
CA LEU A 29 4.95 6.24 8.98
C LEU A 29 5.76 5.65 10.13
N GLY A 30 6.86 6.29 10.54
CA GLY A 30 7.67 5.90 11.68
C GLY A 30 6.89 5.85 12.99
N LYS A 31 5.89 6.72 13.19
CA LYS A 31 4.99 6.65 14.36
C LYS A 31 4.12 5.39 14.36
N ILE A 32 3.68 4.92 13.18
CA ILE A 32 2.94 3.67 13.07
C ILE A 32 3.88 2.48 13.27
N GLU A 33 5.09 2.52 12.72
CA GLU A 33 6.11 1.48 12.89
C GLU A 33 6.45 1.26 14.36
N SER A 34 6.69 2.35 15.09
CA SER A 34 7.08 2.30 16.52
C SER A 34 5.91 2.03 17.47
N LEU A 35 4.67 1.97 16.96
CA LEU A 35 3.50 1.71 17.80
C LEU A 35 3.49 0.27 18.29
N GLU A 36 3.66 0.07 19.59
CA GLU A 36 3.48 -1.21 20.26
C GLU A 36 2.02 -1.39 20.66
N LEU A 37 1.40 -2.45 20.12
CA LEU A 37 0.00 -2.80 20.39
C LEU A 37 -0.06 -3.94 21.40
N GLY A 38 -0.31 -3.59 22.67
CA GLY A 38 -0.42 -4.57 23.77
C GLY A 38 -1.84 -4.73 24.30
N GLY A 39 -2.05 -5.78 25.11
CA GLY A 39 -3.31 -6.02 25.81
C GLY A 39 -4.52 -6.13 24.86
N ARG A 40 -5.52 -5.28 25.04
CA ARG A 40 -6.78 -5.31 24.24
C ARG A 40 -6.58 -4.95 22.75
N PHE A 41 -5.47 -4.35 22.37
CA PHE A 41 -5.19 -3.90 21.00
C PHE A 41 -4.34 -4.87 20.19
N THR A 42 -3.92 -5.99 20.74
CA THR A 42 -3.11 -7.02 20.05
C THR A 42 -3.76 -7.50 18.75
N LYS A 43 -5.09 -7.52 18.68
CA LYS A 43 -5.83 -7.90 17.45
C LYS A 43 -5.61 -6.93 16.28
N LEU A 44 -5.16 -5.70 16.54
CA LEU A 44 -4.86 -4.70 15.51
C LEU A 44 -3.46 -4.87 14.92
N GLU A 45 -2.59 -5.66 15.55
CA GLU A 45 -1.20 -5.86 15.14
C GLU A 45 -1.13 -6.33 13.67
N LYS A 46 -1.89 -7.35 13.34
CA LYS A 46 -1.95 -7.90 11.98
C LYS A 46 -2.38 -6.85 10.94
N THR A 47 -3.39 -6.04 11.27
CA THR A 47 -3.85 -4.95 10.39
C THR A 47 -2.79 -3.86 10.23
N LYS A 48 -2.10 -3.50 11.31
CA LYS A 48 -0.98 -2.56 11.30
C LYS A 48 0.14 -3.06 10.38
N ASP A 49 0.58 -4.29 10.60
CA ASP A 49 1.68 -4.89 9.85
C ASP A 49 1.33 -5.10 8.38
N ALA A 50 0.08 -5.49 8.05
CA ALA A 50 -0.40 -5.57 6.67
C ALA A 50 -0.41 -4.21 5.98
N PHE A 51 -0.82 -3.16 6.69
CA PHE A 51 -0.78 -1.78 6.18
C PHE A 51 0.66 -1.32 5.93
N LEU A 52 1.58 -1.56 6.87
CA LEU A 52 3.01 -1.25 6.71
C LEU A 52 3.63 -1.99 5.54
N PHE A 53 3.36 -3.30 5.42
CA PHE A 53 3.80 -4.08 4.27
C PHE A 53 3.33 -3.48 2.94
N CYS A 54 2.07 -3.03 2.87
CA CYS A 54 1.53 -2.39 1.69
C CYS A 54 2.12 -0.98 1.44
N CYS A 55 2.55 -0.27 2.48
CA CYS A 55 3.31 0.97 2.32
C CYS A 55 4.67 0.72 1.66
N TYR A 56 5.33 -0.41 1.96
CA TYR A 56 6.62 -0.76 1.35
C TYR A 56 6.49 -1.44 -0.01
N ALA A 57 5.45 -2.23 -0.24
CA ALA A 57 5.26 -2.98 -1.49
C ALA A 57 4.32 -2.31 -2.50
N GLY A 58 3.62 -1.23 -2.14
CA GLY A 58 2.71 -0.52 -3.03
C GLY A 58 1.43 -1.27 -3.40
N LEU A 59 1.05 -2.29 -2.63
CA LEU A 59 -0.09 -3.15 -2.91
C LEU A 59 -1.43 -2.47 -2.67
N ARG A 60 -2.44 -2.88 -3.44
CA ARG A 60 -3.85 -2.61 -3.12
C ARG A 60 -4.37 -3.64 -2.12
N TYR A 61 -5.44 -3.32 -1.42
CA TYR A 61 -6.12 -4.24 -0.52
C TYR A 61 -6.49 -5.57 -1.24
N SER A 62 -7.08 -5.49 -2.43
CA SER A 62 -7.44 -6.68 -3.22
C SER A 62 -6.23 -7.50 -3.64
N ASP A 63 -5.11 -6.87 -3.98
CA ASP A 63 -3.90 -7.59 -4.35
C ASP A 63 -3.32 -8.29 -3.10
N PHE A 64 -3.23 -7.58 -1.96
CA PHE A 64 -2.74 -8.15 -0.70
C PHE A 64 -3.55 -9.36 -0.23
N THR A 65 -4.88 -9.27 -0.23
CA THR A 65 -5.75 -10.37 0.25
C THR A 65 -5.83 -11.57 -0.70
N ASN A 66 -5.33 -11.43 -1.93
CA ASN A 66 -5.20 -12.52 -2.88
C ASN A 66 -3.79 -13.13 -2.93
N LEU A 67 -2.86 -12.65 -2.08
CA LEU A 67 -1.55 -13.28 -1.95
C LEU A 67 -1.66 -14.64 -1.26
N SER A 68 -0.72 -15.48 -1.62
CA SER A 68 -0.43 -16.75 -0.96
C SER A 68 1.08 -16.84 -0.65
N PRO A 69 1.51 -17.75 0.21
CA PRO A 69 2.94 -17.91 0.49
C PRO A 69 3.81 -18.15 -0.75
N GLU A 70 3.25 -18.79 -1.80
CA GLU A 70 3.96 -19.06 -3.06
C GLU A 70 4.32 -17.77 -3.83
N ASN A 71 3.66 -16.65 -3.54
CA ASN A 71 4.00 -15.36 -4.14
C ASN A 71 5.31 -14.77 -3.60
N ILE A 72 5.78 -15.26 -2.44
CA ILE A 72 7.08 -14.88 -1.87
C ILE A 72 8.13 -15.86 -2.37
N VAL A 73 8.93 -15.42 -3.33
CA VAL A 73 9.93 -16.25 -4.01
C VAL A 73 11.32 -15.84 -3.56
N LYS A 74 12.12 -16.81 -3.10
CA LYS A 74 13.54 -16.62 -2.77
C LYS A 74 14.40 -17.08 -3.94
N MET A 75 15.17 -16.16 -4.50
CA MET A 75 16.12 -16.42 -5.58
C MET A 75 17.51 -15.92 -5.15
N HIS A 76 18.51 -16.79 -5.05
CA HIS A 76 19.91 -16.45 -4.70
C HIS A 76 20.06 -15.55 -3.46
N GLN A 77 19.35 -15.77 -2.39
CA GLN A 77 19.27 -14.95 -1.17
C GLN A 77 18.42 -13.66 -1.30
N GLU A 78 17.91 -13.35 -2.47
CA GLU A 78 17.02 -12.22 -2.72
C GLU A 78 15.56 -12.64 -2.56
N THR A 79 14.77 -11.81 -1.90
CA THR A 79 13.34 -12.06 -1.70
C THR A 79 12.54 -11.20 -2.67
N TRP A 80 11.73 -11.87 -3.48
CA TRP A 80 10.85 -11.27 -4.47
C TRP A 80 9.38 -11.51 -4.12
N LEU A 81 8.54 -10.54 -4.40
CA LEU A 81 7.09 -10.72 -4.42
C LEU A 81 6.63 -10.77 -5.88
N ILE A 82 6.09 -11.91 -6.28
CA ILE A 82 5.60 -12.15 -7.65
C ILE A 82 4.10 -12.49 -7.57
N TYR A 83 3.27 -11.64 -8.15
CA TYR A 83 1.82 -11.84 -8.11
C TYR A 83 1.15 -11.30 -9.37
N LYS A 84 -0.10 -11.70 -9.60
CA LYS A 84 -0.95 -11.18 -10.67
C LYS A 84 -1.92 -10.17 -10.08
N SER A 85 -1.85 -8.91 -10.54
CA SER A 85 -2.72 -7.86 -10.03
C SER A 85 -4.20 -8.14 -10.37
N VAL A 86 -5.05 -8.09 -9.36
CA VAL A 86 -6.50 -8.35 -9.50
C VAL A 86 -7.17 -7.34 -10.44
N LYS A 87 -6.75 -6.08 -10.40
CA LYS A 87 -7.38 -5.01 -11.20
C LYS A 87 -6.96 -5.03 -12.67
N THR A 88 -5.68 -5.30 -12.95
CA THR A 88 -5.11 -5.16 -14.31
C THR A 88 -4.82 -6.49 -14.97
N ASN A 89 -4.91 -7.59 -14.23
CA ASN A 89 -4.57 -8.95 -14.66
C ASN A 89 -3.13 -9.10 -15.16
N THR A 90 -2.24 -8.19 -14.75
CA THR A 90 -0.84 -8.11 -15.14
C THR A 90 0.03 -8.76 -14.07
N GLU A 91 1.06 -9.49 -14.47
CA GLU A 91 2.08 -9.99 -13.54
C GLU A 91 2.95 -8.84 -13.04
N VAL A 92 3.16 -8.80 -11.74
CA VAL A 92 3.98 -7.83 -11.04
C VAL A 92 5.09 -8.57 -10.33
N ARG A 93 6.34 -8.09 -10.49
CA ARG A 93 7.53 -8.62 -9.83
C ARG A 93 8.20 -7.51 -9.05
N LEU A 94 8.22 -7.62 -7.74
CA LEU A 94 8.78 -6.62 -6.83
C LEU A 94 9.99 -7.19 -6.08
N PRO A 95 11.17 -6.57 -6.21
CA PRO A 95 12.37 -6.96 -5.46
C PRO A 95 12.29 -6.41 -4.03
N LEU A 96 11.67 -7.14 -3.10
CA LEU A 96 11.46 -6.65 -1.72
C LEU A 96 12.77 -6.31 -1.02
N TYR A 97 13.87 -6.98 -1.36
CA TYR A 97 15.20 -6.74 -0.78
C TYR A 97 15.78 -5.36 -1.16
N LEU A 98 15.35 -4.77 -2.28
CA LEU A 98 15.78 -3.42 -2.71
C LEU A 98 14.86 -2.31 -2.19
N LEU A 99 13.62 -2.65 -1.85
CA LEU A 99 12.63 -1.65 -1.45
C LEU A 99 12.79 -1.31 0.03
N PHE A 100 13.05 -0.02 0.31
CA PHE A 100 13.07 0.52 1.67
C PHE A 100 13.91 -0.32 2.64
N GLU A 101 15.14 -0.67 2.22
CA GLU A 101 16.11 -1.43 3.03
C GLU A 101 15.57 -2.80 3.52
N GLY A 102 14.63 -3.40 2.77
CA GLY A 102 14.05 -4.69 3.12
C GLY A 102 12.99 -4.65 4.22
N LYS A 103 12.47 -3.48 4.63
CA LYS A 103 11.44 -3.36 5.67
C LYS A 103 10.19 -4.23 5.41
N GLY A 104 9.82 -4.42 4.14
CA GLY A 104 8.76 -5.37 3.77
C GLY A 104 9.09 -6.81 4.17
N ILE A 105 10.35 -7.21 4.08
CA ILE A 105 10.81 -8.55 4.47
C ILE A 105 10.77 -8.69 6.00
N GLU A 106 11.14 -7.65 6.75
CA GLU A 106 11.07 -7.66 8.21
C GLU A 106 9.64 -7.92 8.70
N VAL A 107 8.66 -7.29 8.04
CA VAL A 107 7.24 -7.54 8.33
C VAL A 107 6.87 -8.99 8.04
N LEU A 108 7.26 -9.54 6.88
CA LEU A 108 6.97 -10.94 6.52
C LEU A 108 7.59 -11.93 7.50
N ASN A 109 8.80 -11.66 7.99
CA ASN A 109 9.51 -12.52 8.93
C ASN A 109 8.77 -12.68 10.27
N LYS A 110 7.96 -11.69 10.69
CA LYS A 110 7.10 -11.82 11.89
C LYS A 110 6.03 -12.91 11.72
N TYR A 111 5.65 -13.21 10.48
CA TYR A 111 4.56 -14.13 10.12
C TYR A 111 5.05 -15.34 9.34
N GLN A 112 6.35 -15.65 9.41
CA GLN A 112 6.96 -16.74 8.63
C GLN A 112 6.30 -18.12 8.88
N ASP A 113 5.77 -18.33 10.09
CA ASP A 113 5.14 -19.60 10.47
C ASP A 113 3.70 -19.73 9.93
N ASP A 114 3.04 -18.61 9.61
CA ASP A 114 1.68 -18.60 9.03
C ASP A 114 1.43 -17.39 8.13
N LEU A 115 2.19 -17.33 7.02
CA LEU A 115 1.99 -16.31 5.98
C LEU A 115 0.61 -16.41 5.33
N ALA A 116 0.04 -17.61 5.26
CA ALA A 116 -1.28 -17.79 4.68
C ALA A 116 -2.37 -17.10 5.50
N ASP A 117 -2.25 -17.10 6.82
CA ASP A 117 -3.14 -16.33 7.68
C ASP A 117 -2.84 -14.84 7.61
N PHE A 118 -1.57 -14.44 7.54
CA PHE A 118 -1.19 -13.03 7.43
C PHE A 118 -1.88 -12.33 6.25
N PHE A 119 -1.96 -12.98 5.10
CA PHE A 119 -2.61 -12.41 3.91
C PHE A 119 -4.14 -12.40 3.99
N LYS A 120 -4.76 -13.11 4.95
CA LYS A 120 -6.21 -13.12 5.17
C LYS A 120 -6.62 -12.00 6.12
N LEU A 121 -7.04 -10.87 5.57
CA LEU A 121 -7.64 -9.78 6.34
C LEU A 121 -9.16 -9.89 6.37
N ARG A 122 -9.77 -9.20 7.33
CA ARG A 122 -11.21 -8.92 7.34
C ARG A 122 -11.59 -8.12 6.09
N ASP A 123 -12.88 -7.91 5.88
CA ASP A 123 -13.33 -7.03 4.79
C ASP A 123 -12.73 -5.61 4.90
N ASN A 124 -12.59 -4.95 3.75
CA ASN A 124 -11.93 -3.64 3.64
C ASN A 124 -12.56 -2.56 4.56
N SER A 125 -13.87 -2.65 4.82
CA SER A 125 -14.56 -1.69 5.69
C SER A 125 -14.09 -1.84 7.15
N ASN A 126 -13.98 -3.07 7.65
CA ASN A 126 -13.50 -3.35 9.00
C ASN A 126 -12.02 -2.99 9.15
N VAL A 127 -11.18 -3.36 8.17
CA VAL A 127 -9.76 -2.97 8.14
C VAL A 127 -9.61 -1.45 8.19
N ASN A 128 -10.40 -0.69 7.44
CA ASN A 128 -10.35 0.77 7.49
C ASN A 128 -10.78 1.34 8.85
N LYS A 129 -11.74 0.72 9.55
CA LYS A 129 -12.08 1.10 10.93
C LYS A 129 -10.93 0.83 11.90
N GLU A 130 -10.26 -0.30 11.76
CA GLU A 130 -9.06 -0.65 12.55
C GLU A 130 -7.92 0.34 12.29
N LEU A 131 -7.69 0.73 11.04
CA LEU A 131 -6.70 1.75 10.67
C LEU A 131 -6.98 3.12 11.29
N LEU A 132 -8.25 3.51 11.45
CA LEU A 132 -8.59 4.75 12.17
C LEU A 132 -8.20 4.69 13.66
N ILE A 133 -8.30 3.52 14.28
CA ILE A 133 -7.88 3.31 15.67
C ILE A 133 -6.35 3.37 15.74
N ILE A 134 -5.66 2.68 14.84
CA ILE A 134 -4.19 2.69 14.74
C ILE A 134 -3.67 4.12 14.55
N ALA A 135 -4.26 4.90 13.65
CA ALA A 135 -3.89 6.30 13.43
C ALA A 135 -3.99 7.13 14.72
N LYS A 136 -5.10 6.98 15.45
CA LYS A 136 -5.28 7.68 16.74
C LYS A 136 -4.25 7.27 17.78
N LEU A 137 -3.97 5.97 17.90
CA LEU A 137 -2.99 5.45 18.85
C LEU A 137 -1.56 5.91 18.50
N SER A 138 -1.25 6.07 17.20
CA SER A 138 0.03 6.62 16.72
C SER A 138 0.11 8.16 16.82
N GLY A 139 -0.92 8.83 17.34
CA GLY A 139 -0.95 10.30 17.44
C GLY A 139 -1.07 11.00 16.08
N LEU A 140 -1.63 10.35 15.05
CA LEU A 140 -1.85 10.96 13.75
C LEU A 140 -3.18 11.70 13.71
N ASN A 141 -3.16 12.93 13.21
CA ASN A 141 -4.34 13.77 12.99
C ASN A 141 -4.94 13.59 11.57
N LYS A 142 -4.61 12.48 10.90
CA LYS A 142 -5.07 12.17 9.55
C LYS A 142 -6.00 10.96 9.56
N ARG A 143 -7.01 11.00 8.71
CA ARG A 143 -7.80 9.82 8.40
C ARG A 143 -7.04 8.99 7.38
N ILE A 144 -6.60 7.81 7.78
CA ILE A 144 -5.96 6.85 6.89
C ILE A 144 -6.93 5.71 6.52
N SER A 145 -6.73 5.16 5.35
CA SER A 145 -7.41 3.97 4.83
C SER A 145 -6.39 3.03 4.22
N PHE A 146 -6.77 1.81 3.90
CA PHE A 146 -5.83 0.88 3.27
C PHE A 146 -5.27 1.41 1.95
N HIS A 147 -6.05 2.21 1.22
CA HIS A 147 -5.59 2.86 -0.02
C HIS A 147 -4.49 3.91 0.22
N THR A 148 -4.45 4.52 1.41
CA THR A 148 -3.40 5.44 1.82
C THR A 148 -2.01 4.78 1.76
N ALA A 149 -1.91 3.46 2.00
CA ALA A 149 -0.63 2.74 1.91
C ALA A 149 0.01 2.87 0.52
N ARG A 150 -0.77 2.72 -0.54
CA ARG A 150 -0.25 2.84 -1.91
C ARG A 150 0.19 4.28 -2.25
N HIS A 151 -0.54 5.29 -1.78
CA HIS A 151 -0.12 6.69 -1.95
C HIS A 151 1.15 6.98 -1.14
N THR A 152 1.25 6.42 0.06
CA THR A 152 2.46 6.50 0.88
C THR A 152 3.65 5.86 0.17
N ASN A 153 3.49 4.65 -0.39
CA ASN A 153 4.54 4.00 -1.18
C ASN A 153 5.06 4.89 -2.31
N ALA A 154 4.15 5.45 -3.12
CA ALA A 154 4.52 6.34 -4.22
C ALA A 154 5.31 7.57 -3.71
N THR A 155 4.87 8.16 -2.60
CA THR A 155 5.56 9.30 -1.98
C THR A 155 6.94 8.90 -1.47
N LEU A 156 7.08 7.76 -0.79
CA LEU A 156 8.36 7.25 -0.30
C LEU A 156 9.35 6.98 -1.43
N LEU A 157 8.89 6.42 -2.55
CA LEU A 157 9.73 6.20 -3.74
C LEU A 157 10.25 7.52 -4.31
N ILE A 158 9.41 8.56 -4.37
CA ILE A 158 9.83 9.90 -4.81
C ILE A 158 10.87 10.49 -3.84
N TYR A 159 10.67 10.36 -2.54
CA TYR A 159 11.67 10.78 -1.54
C TYR A 159 13.00 10.03 -1.66
N SER A 160 12.95 8.77 -2.09
CA SER A 160 14.15 7.95 -2.37
C SER A 160 14.81 8.29 -3.72
N GLY A 161 14.33 9.31 -4.43
CA GLY A 161 14.91 9.78 -5.70
C GLY A 161 14.44 9.01 -6.95
N VAL A 162 13.42 8.16 -6.83
CA VAL A 162 12.82 7.47 -7.99
C VAL A 162 12.06 8.49 -8.84
N ASN A 163 12.27 8.47 -10.16
CA ASN A 163 11.59 9.37 -11.08
C ASN A 163 10.06 9.15 -11.03
N ILE A 164 9.31 10.25 -10.96
CA ILE A 164 7.84 10.23 -10.87
C ILE A 164 7.18 9.46 -12.02
N THR A 165 7.78 9.46 -13.21
CA THR A 165 7.29 8.70 -14.37
C THR A 165 7.40 7.19 -14.19
N THR A 166 8.25 6.72 -13.28
CA THR A 166 8.44 5.30 -12.95
C THR A 166 7.45 4.82 -11.88
N VAL A 167 6.84 5.75 -11.14
CA VAL A 167 5.94 5.47 -10.00
C VAL A 167 4.47 5.34 -10.42
N GLN A 168 4.15 5.51 -11.69
CA GLN A 168 2.76 5.46 -12.22
C GLN A 168 2.19 4.04 -12.33
#